data_353e6b769fc5fdb4c83d410f46235e4c
#
_entry.id   353e6b769fc5fdb4c83d410f46235e4c
#
_cell.length_a   1.000
_cell.length_b   1.000
_cell.length_c   1.000
_cell.angle_alpha   90.00
_cell.angle_beta   90.00
_cell.angle_gamma   90.00
#
_symmetry.space_group_name_H-M   'P 1'
#
loop_
_entity.id
_entity.type
_entity.pdbx_description
1 polymer ?
#
loop_
_entity_poly.entity_id
_entity_poly.type
_entity_poly.pdbx_seq_one_letter_code
_entity_poly.pdbx_strand_id
1 'polypeptide(L)'
;MMSKRYTIGLALLVAGSVLIPGPVSSGSILDTKHNLSISGPGPVKSTTEEEICVFCHTPHNGRRDIPYLWNKSDTATSYTPYQSSTLHATVGQPTGASKLCLSCHDGTIALGALLTRPAEIPFVGGVRFIPDGRAKLGTDLSDDHPVSLVYDGALATSNLELKDPLTLPAPVRLDQNKELQCTACHDSHDNSNGKFLVMTNQYSGLCTTCHSKDGWTLTSHSTSTKTWNGAGANPWPNSTYTTVAENACGNCHVPHSAGGHQRLMNYAIEEDNCLACHTGNVASKNIGAELTKSRGHFVQNYMGQHDPAENFVLGAAPKHVECADCHNAHQSNVTPSPGVPMVSGSLAGVSGIDAAGQAIKYAQYEQEICYKCHGDNNVSSSLSITRQIAQLNTRLEFDPGNPSFHPVAGIGVNQNVPSLLSPYTTLSRIACTDCHNNDDVSGPKGPHGSNNAYLLAKNYTTADNTVESPLTYELCYTCHSRASLLANQSFKAHSSHIVTYQAPCSACHDAHGVSNTQGNAVNNAHLINFDVNIVQPDSLGRLYFEKIGPGSGKCYLNCHGAIHDPVNAPLKSTY
;
A
#
# COMPACT_ATOMS: atom_id res chain seq x y z
N MET A 1 -67.56 48.40 -24.61
CA MET A 1 -66.19 48.77 -25.04
C MET A 1 -65.26 47.57 -24.76
N MET A 2 -64.93 46.80 -25.80
CA MET A 2 -64.10 45.58 -25.70
C MET A 2 -62.67 45.97 -26.03
N SER A 3 -61.76 45.76 -25.07
CA SER A 3 -60.32 45.92 -25.26
C SER A 3 -59.70 44.57 -25.73
N LYS A 4 -59.15 44.52 -26.93
CA LYS A 4 -58.41 43.39 -27.48
C LYS A 4 -56.96 43.46 -26.96
N ARG A 5 -56.52 42.44 -26.20
CA ARG A 5 -55.11 42.24 -25.85
C ARG A 5 -54.47 41.39 -26.97
N TYR A 6 -53.40 41.90 -27.57
CA TYR A 6 -52.54 41.18 -28.47
C TYR A 6 -51.42 40.54 -27.68
N THR A 7 -51.30 39.19 -27.75
CA THR A 7 -50.20 38.46 -27.19
C THR A 7 -49.14 38.26 -28.31
N ILE A 8 -47.96 38.83 -28.15
CA ILE A 8 -46.84 38.66 -29.03
C ILE A 8 -46.11 37.41 -28.58
N GLY A 9 -46.16 36.35 -29.36
CA GLY A 9 -45.39 35.14 -29.16
C GLY A 9 -43.95 35.32 -29.66
N LEU A 10 -42.98 35.24 -28.73
CA LEU A 10 -41.54 35.23 -29.07
C LEU A 10 -41.13 33.81 -29.44
N ALA A 11 -40.85 33.54 -30.69
CA ALA A 11 -40.30 32.28 -31.16
C ALA A 11 -38.79 32.30 -30.94
N LEU A 12 -38.27 31.48 -29.98
CA LEU A 12 -36.85 31.19 -29.83
C LEU A 12 -36.43 30.22 -30.92
N LEU A 13 -35.66 30.68 -31.88
CA LEU A 13 -34.89 29.84 -32.81
C LEU A 13 -33.68 29.30 -32.06
N VAL A 14 -33.73 28.01 -31.67
CA VAL A 14 -32.54 27.27 -31.21
C VAL A 14 -31.77 26.84 -32.45
N ALA A 15 -30.69 27.54 -32.76
CA ALA A 15 -29.72 27.12 -33.74
C ALA A 15 -28.90 25.95 -33.16
N GLY A 16 -29.30 24.72 -33.47
CA GLY A 16 -28.50 23.54 -33.15
C GLY A 16 -27.24 23.53 -34.02
N SER A 17 -26.10 23.83 -33.40
CA SER A 17 -24.81 23.61 -34.06
C SER A 17 -24.56 22.10 -34.18
N VAL A 18 -24.76 21.56 -35.36
CA VAL A 18 -24.30 20.22 -35.69
C VAL A 18 -22.77 20.29 -35.74
N LEU A 19 -22.11 19.81 -34.67
CA LEU A 19 -20.69 19.52 -34.70
C LEU A 19 -20.48 18.36 -35.66
N ILE A 20 -20.13 18.66 -36.91
CA ILE A 20 -19.59 17.67 -37.84
C ILE A 20 -18.24 17.27 -37.25
N PRO A 21 -18.02 16.00 -36.85
CA PRO A 21 -16.69 15.56 -36.46
C PRO A 21 -15.76 15.81 -37.66
N GLY A 22 -14.73 16.60 -37.45
CA GLY A 22 -13.67 16.77 -38.44
C GLY A 22 -13.09 15.40 -38.82
N PRO A 23 -12.48 15.25 -39.98
CA PRO A 23 -11.85 14.00 -40.37
C PRO A 23 -10.82 13.66 -39.26
N VAL A 24 -10.98 12.49 -38.65
CA VAL A 24 -9.97 11.90 -37.78
C VAL A 24 -8.77 11.67 -38.70
N SER A 25 -7.74 12.51 -38.57
CA SER A 25 -6.47 12.31 -39.24
C SER A 25 -5.88 11.03 -38.69
N SER A 26 -5.99 9.92 -39.41
CA SER A 26 -5.22 8.72 -39.12
C SER A 26 -3.75 9.13 -39.22
N GLY A 27 -3.00 8.99 -38.11
CA GLY A 27 -1.58 9.34 -38.09
C GLY A 27 -0.85 8.49 -39.15
N SER A 28 -0.31 9.16 -40.17
CA SER A 28 0.43 8.48 -41.22
C SER A 28 1.76 7.97 -40.73
N ILE A 29 2.15 6.73 -41.06
CA ILE A 29 3.51 6.20 -40.80
C ILE A 29 4.62 7.12 -41.33
N LEU A 30 4.31 7.93 -42.35
CA LEU A 30 5.23 8.89 -42.96
C LEU A 30 5.89 9.82 -41.94
N ASP A 31 5.11 10.26 -40.98
CA ASP A 31 5.53 11.25 -39.95
C ASP A 31 5.95 10.61 -38.65
N THR A 32 6.24 9.31 -38.64
CA THR A 32 6.55 8.55 -37.42
C THR A 32 7.99 8.06 -37.40
N LYS A 33 8.45 7.60 -36.24
CA LYS A 33 9.75 6.94 -36.08
C LYS A 33 9.87 5.59 -36.80
N HIS A 34 8.78 4.99 -37.26
CA HIS A 34 8.78 3.77 -38.07
C HIS A 34 9.04 4.07 -39.57
N ASN A 35 8.98 5.33 -39.97
CA ASN A 35 9.55 5.71 -41.25
C ASN A 35 11.09 5.72 -41.15
N LEU A 36 11.71 4.60 -41.52
CA LEU A 36 13.15 4.41 -41.47
C LEU A 36 13.83 4.76 -42.80
N SER A 37 13.10 5.26 -43.80
CA SER A 37 13.63 5.73 -45.07
C SER A 37 14.39 7.06 -44.91
N ILE A 38 14.99 7.55 -46.00
CA ILE A 38 15.70 8.85 -46.00
C ILE A 38 14.77 10.01 -45.60
N SER A 39 13.44 9.88 -45.87
CA SER A 39 12.43 10.87 -45.54
C SER A 39 11.99 10.83 -44.05
N GLY A 40 12.43 9.84 -43.29
CA GLY A 40 12.00 9.65 -41.91
C GLY A 40 12.35 10.83 -40.99
N PRO A 41 11.43 11.23 -40.09
CA PRO A 41 11.61 12.38 -39.19
C PRO A 41 12.52 12.05 -38.01
N GLY A 42 12.74 10.75 -37.70
CA GLY A 42 13.54 10.30 -36.57
C GLY A 42 15.05 10.36 -36.82
N PRO A 43 15.86 10.29 -35.75
CA PRO A 43 17.32 10.22 -35.88
C PRO A 43 17.81 8.88 -36.45
N VAL A 44 17.02 7.80 -36.29
CA VAL A 44 17.29 6.46 -36.84
C VAL A 44 16.63 6.37 -38.20
N LYS A 45 17.39 6.57 -39.26
CA LYS A 45 16.91 6.52 -40.63
C LYS A 45 18.03 6.15 -41.60
N SER A 46 17.62 5.57 -42.74
CA SER A 46 18.54 5.20 -43.81
C SER A 46 19.20 6.43 -44.46
N THR A 47 20.37 6.22 -45.02
CA THR A 47 21.07 7.19 -45.87
C THR A 47 20.77 7.01 -47.35
N THR A 48 20.16 5.89 -47.78
CA THR A 48 20.02 5.49 -49.19
C THR A 48 18.66 4.96 -49.58
N GLU A 49 17.88 4.42 -48.65
CA GLU A 49 16.60 3.75 -48.98
C GLU A 49 15.44 4.75 -48.93
N GLU A 50 14.68 4.84 -49.99
CA GLU A 50 13.53 5.74 -50.12
C GLU A 50 12.21 5.07 -49.77
N GLU A 51 12.14 3.73 -49.90
CA GLU A 51 10.93 2.95 -49.67
C GLU A 51 10.66 2.76 -48.15
N ILE A 52 9.57 3.34 -47.69
CA ILE A 52 9.22 3.34 -46.26
C ILE A 52 8.83 1.94 -45.80
N CYS A 53 8.01 1.22 -46.57
CA CYS A 53 7.42 -0.06 -46.18
C CYS A 53 8.43 -1.21 -46.19
N VAL A 54 9.56 -1.09 -46.91
CA VAL A 54 10.51 -2.16 -47.17
C VAL A 54 11.20 -2.69 -45.93
N PHE A 55 11.32 -1.87 -44.89
CA PHE A 55 11.95 -2.26 -43.64
C PHE A 55 11.14 -3.32 -42.87
N CYS A 56 9.83 -3.42 -43.14
CA CYS A 56 8.91 -4.35 -42.51
C CYS A 56 8.30 -5.34 -43.51
N HIS A 57 7.91 -4.88 -44.73
CA HIS A 57 7.14 -5.64 -45.69
C HIS A 57 7.85 -5.75 -47.04
N THR A 58 7.55 -6.82 -47.77
CA THR A 58 7.95 -6.98 -49.18
C THR A 58 6.85 -7.68 -49.96
N PRO A 59 6.54 -7.26 -51.22
CA PRO A 59 5.53 -7.93 -52.05
C PRO A 59 6.01 -9.32 -52.55
N HIS A 60 7.32 -9.56 -52.56
CA HIS A 60 7.93 -10.80 -53.04
C HIS A 60 9.06 -11.25 -52.11
N ASN A 61 9.26 -12.59 -52.01
CA ASN A 61 10.32 -13.20 -51.23
C ASN A 61 10.32 -12.86 -49.74
N GLY A 62 9.17 -12.45 -49.19
CA GLY A 62 8.98 -12.33 -47.74
C GLY A 62 8.96 -13.70 -47.06
N ARG A 63 8.97 -13.72 -45.76
CA ARG A 63 8.82 -14.94 -44.95
C ARG A 63 7.49 -15.63 -45.33
N ARG A 64 7.56 -16.97 -45.47
CA ARG A 64 6.38 -17.79 -45.84
C ARG A 64 5.67 -18.40 -44.64
N ASP A 65 6.35 -18.44 -43.51
CA ASP A 65 5.89 -19.07 -42.28
C ASP A 65 5.06 -18.13 -41.39
N ILE A 66 4.99 -16.85 -41.76
CA ILE A 66 4.21 -15.84 -41.06
C ILE A 66 3.40 -14.98 -42.05
N PRO A 67 2.23 -14.48 -41.63
CA PRO A 67 1.45 -13.53 -42.40
C PRO A 67 2.20 -12.20 -42.58
N TYR A 68 1.64 -11.32 -43.46
CA TYR A 68 2.08 -9.91 -43.65
C TYR A 68 3.34 -9.72 -44.51
N LEU A 69 3.81 -10.73 -45.25
CA LEU A 69 4.96 -10.61 -46.17
C LEU A 69 6.19 -9.98 -45.48
N TRP A 70 6.54 -10.46 -44.31
CA TRP A 70 7.59 -9.88 -43.47
C TRP A 70 8.97 -9.96 -44.12
N ASN A 71 9.73 -8.85 -44.11
CA ASN A 71 10.99 -8.70 -44.84
C ASN A 71 12.24 -8.84 -43.96
N LYS A 72 12.13 -9.41 -42.79
CA LYS A 72 13.30 -9.70 -41.91
C LYS A 72 13.43 -11.19 -41.64
N SER A 73 14.66 -11.62 -41.38
CA SER A 73 14.94 -12.97 -40.90
C SER A 73 14.26 -13.24 -39.57
N ASP A 74 14.13 -14.50 -39.23
CA ASP A 74 13.72 -14.89 -37.89
C ASP A 74 14.83 -14.58 -36.87
N THR A 75 14.46 -14.13 -35.69
CA THR A 75 15.39 -14.13 -34.57
C THR A 75 15.59 -15.57 -34.11
N ALA A 76 16.83 -15.99 -34.03
CA ALA A 76 17.20 -17.29 -33.47
C ALA A 76 17.34 -17.25 -31.95
N THR A 77 16.99 -16.11 -31.35
CA THR A 77 17.19 -15.82 -29.93
C THR A 77 16.12 -16.51 -29.10
N SER A 78 16.53 -17.09 -27.99
CA SER A 78 15.63 -17.47 -26.90
C SER A 78 15.45 -16.30 -25.96
N TYR A 79 14.22 -16.05 -25.52
CA TYR A 79 13.86 -14.96 -24.63
C TYR A 79 13.62 -15.46 -23.22
N THR A 80 13.92 -14.63 -22.23
CA THR A 80 13.49 -14.83 -20.85
C THR A 80 12.09 -14.23 -20.69
N PRO A 81 11.02 -15.03 -20.57
CA PRO A 81 9.68 -14.49 -20.48
C PRO A 81 9.39 -13.90 -19.10
N TYR A 82 8.37 -13.02 -19.02
CA TYR A 82 7.85 -12.49 -17.76
C TYR A 82 7.38 -13.60 -16.82
N GLN A 83 7.68 -13.42 -15.51
CA GLN A 83 7.21 -14.27 -14.41
C GLN A 83 6.86 -13.41 -13.20
N SER A 84 5.83 -13.80 -12.45
CA SER A 84 5.41 -13.14 -11.21
C SER A 84 4.63 -14.12 -10.33
N SER A 85 4.69 -13.97 -9.01
CA SER A 85 3.90 -14.75 -8.05
C SER A 85 2.38 -14.58 -8.25
N THR A 86 1.94 -13.50 -8.90
CA THR A 86 0.54 -13.21 -9.20
C THR A 86 0.14 -13.53 -10.64
N LEU A 87 1.02 -14.13 -11.42
CA LEU A 87 0.74 -14.48 -12.82
C LEU A 87 -0.03 -15.81 -12.91
N HIS A 88 -1.27 -15.76 -13.42
CA HIS A 88 -2.11 -16.95 -13.63
C HIS A 88 -1.98 -17.54 -15.03
N ALA A 89 -1.34 -16.81 -15.97
CA ALA A 89 -1.14 -17.27 -17.34
C ALA A 89 0.18 -18.02 -17.49
N THR A 90 0.24 -18.93 -18.46
CA THR A 90 1.50 -19.51 -18.93
C THR A 90 2.07 -18.64 -20.03
N VAL A 91 3.26 -18.10 -19.85
CA VAL A 91 3.98 -17.29 -20.82
C VAL A 91 5.11 -18.11 -21.42
N GLY A 92 5.05 -18.32 -22.73
CA GLY A 92 6.09 -19.03 -23.51
C GLY A 92 7.01 -18.07 -24.26
N GLN A 93 7.68 -18.61 -25.28
CA GLN A 93 8.47 -17.79 -26.19
C GLN A 93 7.55 -16.91 -27.06
N PRO A 94 7.98 -15.70 -27.45
CA PRO A 94 7.20 -14.83 -28.31
C PRO A 94 6.78 -15.50 -29.64
N THR A 95 5.52 -15.32 -30.02
CA THR A 95 4.88 -15.83 -31.22
C THR A 95 4.28 -14.69 -32.04
N GLY A 96 3.62 -15.01 -33.13
CA GLY A 96 2.77 -14.10 -33.90
C GLY A 96 3.39 -12.72 -34.17
N ALA A 97 2.60 -11.66 -34.01
CA ALA A 97 3.03 -10.29 -34.26
C ALA A 97 4.14 -9.83 -33.31
N SER A 98 4.18 -10.32 -32.06
CA SER A 98 5.23 -9.96 -31.10
C SER A 98 6.61 -10.36 -31.59
N LYS A 99 6.73 -11.54 -32.20
CA LYS A 99 8.00 -12.00 -32.78
C LYS A 99 8.45 -11.11 -33.95
N LEU A 100 7.51 -10.56 -34.73
CA LEU A 100 7.82 -9.61 -35.80
C LEU A 100 8.38 -8.29 -35.23
N CYS A 101 7.77 -7.75 -34.20
CA CYS A 101 8.23 -6.54 -33.54
C CYS A 101 9.63 -6.73 -32.95
N LEU A 102 9.86 -7.85 -32.27
CA LEU A 102 11.14 -8.21 -31.68
C LEU A 102 12.27 -8.36 -32.70
N SER A 103 11.99 -8.64 -33.98
CA SER A 103 13.04 -8.65 -35.01
C SER A 103 13.81 -7.33 -35.17
N CYS A 104 13.30 -6.25 -34.55
CA CYS A 104 14.01 -4.98 -34.42
C CYS A 104 14.19 -4.61 -32.93
N HIS A 105 13.12 -4.78 -32.14
CA HIS A 105 13.04 -4.27 -30.77
C HIS A 105 13.83 -5.09 -29.75
N ASP A 106 14.29 -6.31 -30.09
CA ASP A 106 15.24 -7.07 -29.27
C ASP A 106 16.70 -6.61 -29.46
N GLY A 107 16.97 -5.87 -30.53
CA GLY A 107 18.32 -5.36 -30.84
C GLY A 107 19.30 -6.42 -31.36
N THR A 108 18.84 -7.61 -31.77
CA THR A 108 19.70 -8.70 -32.26
C THR A 108 19.87 -8.68 -33.78
N ILE A 109 18.91 -8.12 -34.51
CA ILE A 109 18.93 -8.03 -35.98
C ILE A 109 19.18 -6.58 -36.39
N ALA A 110 20.13 -6.36 -37.30
CA ALA A 110 20.41 -5.03 -37.83
C ALA A 110 19.20 -4.45 -38.54
N LEU A 111 18.90 -3.17 -38.30
CA LEU A 111 17.75 -2.47 -38.88
C LEU A 111 17.74 -2.50 -40.41
N GLY A 112 18.94 -2.41 -41.01
CA GLY A 112 19.15 -2.45 -42.45
C GLY A 112 19.25 -3.86 -43.08
N ALA A 113 19.27 -4.92 -42.28
CA ALA A 113 19.33 -6.31 -42.76
C ALA A 113 17.93 -6.77 -43.20
N LEU A 114 17.69 -6.82 -44.49
CA LEU A 114 16.41 -7.18 -45.13
C LEU A 114 16.57 -8.42 -46.03
N LEU A 115 15.58 -9.31 -46.04
CA LEU A 115 15.61 -10.51 -46.88
C LEU A 115 15.70 -10.20 -48.37
N THR A 116 15.17 -9.09 -48.80
CA THR A 116 15.11 -8.66 -50.20
C THR A 116 16.23 -7.73 -50.63
N ARG A 117 17.19 -7.46 -49.75
CA ARG A 117 18.38 -6.66 -50.08
C ARG A 117 19.63 -7.50 -49.89
N PRO A 118 20.54 -7.56 -50.91
CA PRO A 118 21.74 -8.36 -50.84
C PRO A 118 22.80 -7.78 -49.87
N ALA A 119 22.70 -6.50 -49.58
CA ALA A 119 23.57 -5.81 -48.62
C ALA A 119 22.73 -5.07 -47.59
N GLU A 120 23.29 -4.91 -46.40
CA GLU A 120 22.68 -4.16 -45.33
C GLU A 120 22.50 -2.68 -45.71
N ILE A 121 21.30 -2.14 -45.55
CA ILE A 121 21.01 -0.73 -45.82
C ILE A 121 21.70 0.13 -44.75
N PRO A 122 22.51 1.13 -45.14
CA PRO A 122 23.22 1.96 -44.17
C PRO A 122 22.29 3.01 -43.55
N PHE A 123 22.53 3.29 -42.27
CA PHE A 123 21.80 4.30 -41.49
C PHE A 123 22.70 5.48 -41.14
N VAL A 124 22.07 6.65 -40.90
CA VAL A 124 22.74 7.86 -40.43
C VAL A 124 23.55 7.56 -39.15
N GLY A 125 24.75 8.07 -39.10
CA GLY A 125 25.65 7.85 -37.95
C GLY A 125 26.17 6.42 -37.77
N GLY A 126 26.00 5.54 -38.78
CA GLY A 126 26.43 4.15 -38.71
C GLY A 126 25.62 3.27 -37.78
N VAL A 127 24.41 3.71 -37.41
CA VAL A 127 23.51 2.93 -36.56
C VAL A 127 23.11 1.63 -37.27
N ARG A 128 23.33 0.51 -36.63
CA ARG A 128 22.97 -0.81 -37.18
C ARG A 128 21.78 -1.43 -36.44
N PHE A 129 21.72 -1.30 -35.14
CA PHE A 129 20.69 -1.87 -34.28
C PHE A 129 19.86 -0.76 -33.65
N ILE A 130 18.67 -1.12 -33.13
CA ILE A 130 17.89 -0.17 -32.37
C ILE A 130 18.74 0.39 -31.20
N PRO A 131 18.83 1.71 -31.04
CA PRO A 131 19.61 2.32 -29.96
C PRO A 131 19.06 1.98 -28.58
N ASP A 132 19.93 2.00 -27.58
CA ASP A 132 19.54 1.81 -26.18
C ASP A 132 18.47 2.84 -25.76
N GLY A 133 17.53 2.39 -24.95
CA GLY A 133 16.39 3.17 -24.48
C GLY A 133 15.12 2.34 -24.45
N ARG A 134 14.01 2.94 -24.06
CA ARG A 134 12.73 2.25 -23.83
C ARG A 134 12.14 1.51 -25.05
N ALA A 135 12.65 1.77 -26.24
CA ALA A 135 12.20 1.04 -27.44
C ALA A 135 13.00 -0.23 -27.69
N LYS A 136 14.14 -0.42 -27.04
CA LYS A 136 14.95 -1.64 -27.08
C LYS A 136 14.57 -2.50 -25.89
N LEU A 137 13.74 -3.52 -26.14
CA LEU A 137 13.29 -4.45 -25.10
C LEU A 137 14.37 -5.49 -24.74
N GLY A 138 15.27 -5.80 -25.69
CA GLY A 138 16.26 -6.83 -25.48
C GLY A 138 15.70 -8.25 -25.62
N THR A 139 16.45 -9.21 -25.09
CA THR A 139 16.08 -10.63 -25.07
C THR A 139 15.59 -11.11 -23.71
N ASP A 140 15.81 -10.30 -22.69
CA ASP A 140 15.18 -10.46 -21.38
C ASP A 140 13.86 -9.65 -21.36
N LEU A 141 12.75 -10.37 -21.35
CA LEU A 141 11.39 -9.79 -21.30
C LEU A 141 10.77 -9.99 -19.92
N SER A 142 11.57 -10.29 -18.91
CA SER A 142 11.08 -10.49 -17.53
C SER A 142 10.64 -9.19 -16.86
N ASP A 143 11.06 -8.05 -17.40
CA ASP A 143 10.69 -6.71 -16.99
C ASP A 143 9.69 -6.04 -17.94
N ASP A 144 9.09 -6.81 -18.86
CA ASP A 144 8.11 -6.37 -19.84
C ASP A 144 6.74 -7.02 -19.62
N HIS A 145 5.67 -6.33 -20.04
CA HIS A 145 4.32 -6.89 -19.99
C HIS A 145 4.26 -8.18 -20.79
N PRO A 146 3.75 -9.28 -20.20
CA PRO A 146 3.73 -10.59 -20.87
C PRO A 146 2.94 -10.52 -22.19
N VAL A 147 3.52 -11.14 -23.23
CA VAL A 147 2.94 -11.25 -24.57
C VAL A 147 2.94 -12.70 -25.04
N SER A 148 2.20 -12.98 -26.12
CA SER A 148 2.10 -14.33 -26.70
C SER A 148 1.53 -15.35 -25.72
N LEU A 149 0.64 -14.92 -24.85
CA LEU A 149 -0.14 -15.75 -23.94
C LEU A 149 -1.60 -15.81 -24.39
N VAL A 150 -2.25 -16.93 -24.16
CA VAL A 150 -3.68 -17.09 -24.42
C VAL A 150 -4.46 -16.29 -23.38
N TYR A 151 -5.25 -15.32 -23.85
CA TYR A 151 -6.17 -14.54 -23.02
C TYR A 151 -7.61 -14.88 -23.40
N ASP A 152 -8.20 -15.79 -22.66
CA ASP A 152 -9.57 -16.27 -22.87
C ASP A 152 -10.43 -16.14 -21.60
N GLY A 153 -11.69 -16.56 -21.71
CA GLY A 153 -12.61 -16.53 -20.57
C GLY A 153 -12.19 -17.42 -19.40
N ALA A 154 -11.40 -18.48 -19.64
CA ALA A 154 -10.89 -19.34 -18.56
C ALA A 154 -9.83 -18.59 -17.75
N LEU A 155 -8.90 -17.90 -18.40
CA LEU A 155 -7.92 -17.06 -17.71
C LEU A 155 -8.62 -15.93 -16.94
N ALA A 156 -9.58 -15.23 -17.55
CA ALA A 156 -10.32 -14.17 -16.88
C ALA A 156 -11.10 -14.68 -15.65
N THR A 157 -11.62 -15.90 -15.72
CA THR A 157 -12.33 -16.52 -14.58
C THR A 157 -11.38 -16.97 -13.48
N SER A 158 -10.19 -17.46 -13.81
CA SER A 158 -9.19 -17.87 -12.82
C SER A 158 -8.49 -16.68 -12.17
N ASN A 159 -8.33 -15.60 -12.92
CA ASN A 159 -7.79 -14.33 -12.46
C ASN A 159 -8.93 -13.30 -12.36
N LEU A 160 -9.52 -13.16 -11.19
CA LEU A 160 -10.68 -12.29 -10.94
C LEU A 160 -10.40 -10.80 -11.19
N GLU A 161 -9.17 -10.42 -11.48
CA GLU A 161 -8.77 -9.05 -11.80
C GLU A 161 -8.64 -8.80 -13.30
N LEU A 162 -9.02 -9.77 -14.16
CA LEU A 162 -9.10 -9.63 -15.60
C LEU A 162 -10.55 -9.62 -16.09
N LYS A 163 -10.85 -8.76 -17.06
CA LYS A 163 -12.15 -8.71 -17.73
C LYS A 163 -12.29 -9.83 -18.73
N ASP A 164 -13.53 -10.22 -19.04
CA ASP A 164 -13.79 -11.14 -20.15
C ASP A 164 -13.28 -10.56 -21.47
N PRO A 165 -12.42 -11.25 -22.24
CA PRO A 165 -11.89 -10.77 -23.49
C PRO A 165 -12.96 -10.48 -24.55
N LEU A 166 -14.17 -11.02 -24.43
CA LEU A 166 -15.31 -10.68 -25.28
C LEU A 166 -15.80 -9.23 -25.09
N THR A 167 -15.39 -8.57 -24.02
CA THR A 167 -15.75 -7.18 -23.70
C THR A 167 -14.72 -6.16 -24.18
N LEU A 168 -13.64 -6.60 -24.83
CA LEU A 168 -12.58 -5.70 -25.29
C LEU A 168 -13.12 -4.71 -26.32
N PRO A 169 -12.78 -3.41 -26.23
CA PRO A 169 -13.18 -2.41 -27.22
C PRO A 169 -12.47 -2.64 -28.56
N ALA A 170 -13.11 -2.25 -29.67
CA ALA A 170 -12.66 -2.51 -31.03
C ALA A 170 -11.17 -2.22 -31.36
N PRO A 171 -10.49 -1.18 -30.83
CA PRO A 171 -9.07 -0.98 -31.11
C PRO A 171 -8.15 -1.98 -30.44
N VAL A 172 -8.58 -2.60 -29.31
CA VAL A 172 -7.79 -3.61 -28.59
C VAL A 172 -8.18 -4.99 -29.08
N ARG A 173 -7.23 -5.73 -29.66
CA ARG A 173 -7.50 -7.02 -30.33
C ARG A 173 -6.50 -8.08 -29.89
N LEU A 174 -7.01 -9.27 -29.67
CA LEU A 174 -6.21 -10.49 -29.62
C LEU A 174 -6.01 -11.03 -31.05
N ASP A 175 -5.00 -11.83 -31.25
CA ASP A 175 -4.80 -12.49 -32.54
C ASP A 175 -5.82 -13.64 -32.79
N GLN A 176 -5.68 -14.34 -33.92
CA GLN A 176 -6.56 -15.44 -34.28
C GLN A 176 -6.50 -16.63 -33.34
N ASN A 177 -5.40 -16.76 -32.56
CA ASN A 177 -5.20 -17.79 -31.55
C ASN A 177 -5.68 -17.34 -30.16
N LYS A 178 -6.30 -16.17 -30.05
CA LYS A 178 -6.66 -15.48 -28.78
C LYS A 178 -5.43 -15.14 -27.94
N GLU A 179 -4.28 -14.98 -28.57
CA GLU A 179 -3.07 -14.58 -27.89
C GLU A 179 -2.97 -13.07 -27.79
N LEU A 180 -2.52 -12.58 -26.63
CA LEU A 180 -2.17 -11.19 -26.42
C LEU A 180 -0.82 -10.91 -27.09
N GLN A 181 -0.82 -10.11 -28.15
CA GLN A 181 0.37 -9.72 -28.88
C GLN A 181 0.69 -8.23 -28.66
N CYS A 182 1.88 -7.77 -29.02
CA CYS A 182 2.24 -6.34 -29.00
C CYS A 182 1.19 -5.47 -29.70
N THR A 183 0.55 -6.00 -30.76
CA THR A 183 -0.53 -5.34 -31.52
C THR A 183 -1.85 -5.18 -30.77
N ALA A 184 -2.01 -5.78 -29.59
CA ALA A 184 -3.16 -5.49 -28.74
C ALA A 184 -3.11 -4.07 -28.16
N CYS A 185 -1.89 -3.56 -27.95
CA CYS A 185 -1.64 -2.23 -27.38
C CYS A 185 -1.10 -1.24 -28.41
N HIS A 186 -0.41 -1.71 -29.48
CA HIS A 186 0.29 -0.87 -30.45
C HIS A 186 -0.19 -1.10 -31.88
N ASP A 187 -0.34 -0.01 -32.62
CA ASP A 187 -0.47 -0.01 -34.09
C ASP A 187 0.78 0.64 -34.68
N SER A 188 1.62 -0.15 -35.33
CA SER A 188 2.87 0.33 -35.96
C SER A 188 2.68 1.34 -37.09
N HIS A 189 1.46 1.50 -37.61
CA HIS A 189 1.13 2.41 -38.68
C HIS A 189 0.49 3.72 -38.22
N ASP A 190 -0.04 3.77 -36.99
CA ASP A 190 -0.72 4.95 -36.43
C ASP A 190 -0.09 5.41 -35.11
N ASN A 191 0.34 6.65 -35.05
CA ASN A 191 0.89 7.27 -33.83
C ASN A 191 0.01 8.41 -33.28
N SER A 192 -1.27 8.47 -33.65
CA SER A 192 -2.19 9.54 -33.23
C SER A 192 -2.36 9.66 -31.72
N ASN A 193 -2.28 8.54 -31.01
CA ASN A 193 -2.34 8.49 -29.55
C ASN A 193 -0.97 8.60 -28.86
N GLY A 194 0.12 8.78 -29.64
CA GLY A 194 1.50 8.74 -29.14
C GLY A 194 1.97 7.32 -28.81
N LYS A 195 3.28 7.10 -28.91
CA LYS A 195 3.89 5.77 -28.65
C LYS A 195 3.25 4.61 -29.43
N PHE A 196 2.61 4.91 -30.56
CA PHE A 196 1.87 3.96 -31.38
C PHE A 196 0.75 3.21 -30.65
N LEU A 197 0.14 3.81 -29.63
CA LEU A 197 -0.94 3.18 -28.88
C LEU A 197 -2.23 3.16 -29.70
N VAL A 198 -2.94 2.02 -29.65
CA VAL A 198 -4.26 1.85 -30.31
C VAL A 198 -5.34 2.75 -29.73
N MET A 199 -5.15 3.23 -28.50
CA MET A 199 -6.01 4.19 -27.81
C MET A 199 -5.22 4.98 -26.77
N THR A 200 -5.80 6.08 -26.29
CA THR A 200 -5.17 6.87 -25.22
C THR A 200 -5.00 6.06 -23.94
N ASN A 201 -3.87 6.26 -23.26
CA ASN A 201 -3.64 5.70 -21.93
C ASN A 201 -3.80 6.75 -20.82
N GLN A 202 -4.37 7.90 -21.08
CA GLN A 202 -4.79 8.85 -20.05
C GLN A 202 -5.79 8.17 -19.11
N TYR A 203 -5.66 8.38 -17.81
CA TYR A 203 -6.43 7.67 -16.75
C TYR A 203 -6.27 6.14 -16.81
N SER A 204 -5.17 5.66 -17.39
CA SER A 204 -4.91 4.24 -17.66
C SER A 204 -6.00 3.54 -18.48
N GLY A 205 -6.60 4.28 -19.42
CA GLY A 205 -7.69 3.78 -20.27
C GLY A 205 -7.34 2.47 -20.95
N LEU A 206 -6.15 2.35 -21.54
CA LEU A 206 -5.67 1.13 -22.17
C LEU A 206 -5.55 -0.03 -21.17
N CYS A 207 -4.96 0.19 -20.00
CA CYS A 207 -4.78 -0.84 -18.99
C CYS A 207 -6.12 -1.39 -18.49
N THR A 208 -7.06 -0.50 -18.22
CA THR A 208 -8.37 -0.84 -17.66
C THR A 208 -9.31 -1.48 -18.68
N THR A 209 -8.94 -1.61 -19.97
CA THR A 209 -9.69 -2.44 -20.91
C THR A 209 -9.63 -3.92 -20.54
N CYS A 210 -8.50 -4.37 -20.01
CA CYS A 210 -8.27 -5.76 -19.60
C CYS A 210 -8.29 -5.93 -18.08
N HIS A 211 -7.68 -5.00 -17.33
CA HIS A 211 -7.56 -5.10 -15.88
C HIS A 211 -8.75 -4.50 -15.13
N SER A 212 -9.20 -5.20 -14.08
CA SER A 212 -10.29 -4.81 -13.19
C SER A 212 -9.89 -5.01 -11.75
N LYS A 213 -9.25 -4.00 -11.16
CA LYS A 213 -8.85 -4.04 -9.75
C LYS A 213 -10.01 -3.65 -8.84
N ASP A 214 -10.25 -4.45 -7.79
CA ASP A 214 -11.25 -4.14 -6.77
C ASP A 214 -11.05 -2.76 -6.18
N GLY A 215 -12.11 -1.95 -6.11
CA GLY A 215 -12.10 -0.62 -5.53
C GLY A 215 -11.36 0.47 -6.33
N TRP A 216 -10.74 0.14 -7.47
CA TRP A 216 -9.92 1.07 -8.26
C TRP A 216 -10.61 2.39 -8.58
N THR A 217 -11.87 2.37 -8.94
CA THR A 217 -12.62 3.59 -9.32
C THR A 217 -12.85 4.56 -8.15
N LEU A 218 -12.65 4.12 -6.92
CA LEU A 218 -12.85 4.91 -5.69
C LEU A 218 -11.53 5.29 -5.01
N THR A 219 -10.41 4.72 -5.44
CA THR A 219 -9.10 5.04 -4.84
C THR A 219 -8.66 6.47 -5.17
N SER A 220 -7.93 7.07 -4.26
CA SER A 220 -7.32 8.38 -4.49
C SER A 220 -6.29 8.35 -5.63
N HIS A 221 -5.68 7.22 -5.92
CA HIS A 221 -4.72 7.08 -7.02
C HIS A 221 -5.39 7.13 -8.41
N SER A 222 -6.67 6.79 -8.52
CA SER A 222 -7.43 6.91 -9.79
C SER A 222 -8.20 8.23 -9.92
N THR A 223 -8.39 8.98 -8.82
CA THR A 223 -9.29 10.14 -8.82
C THR A 223 -8.63 11.47 -8.47
N SER A 224 -7.43 11.45 -7.89
CA SER A 224 -6.78 12.67 -7.40
C SER A 224 -6.22 13.53 -8.52
N THR A 225 -6.59 14.81 -8.50
CA THR A 225 -6.07 15.85 -9.41
C THR A 225 -4.78 16.51 -8.91
N LYS A 226 -4.16 15.99 -7.85
CA LYS A 226 -2.89 16.50 -7.34
C LYS A 226 -1.78 16.36 -8.38
N THR A 227 -0.89 17.36 -8.38
CA THR A 227 0.26 17.46 -9.28
C THR A 227 1.55 17.50 -8.47
N TRP A 228 2.68 17.27 -9.11
CA TRP A 228 3.99 17.54 -8.55
C TRP A 228 4.15 19.06 -8.30
N ASN A 229 4.62 19.41 -7.10
CA ASN A 229 4.72 20.79 -6.64
C ASN A 229 6.08 21.46 -6.98
N GLY A 230 6.95 20.76 -7.71
CA GLY A 230 8.28 21.26 -8.07
C GLY A 230 9.38 20.92 -7.06
N ALA A 231 9.05 20.32 -5.92
CA ALA A 231 10.04 19.89 -4.93
C ALA A 231 10.50 18.45 -5.17
N GLY A 232 11.80 18.19 -4.95
CA GLY A 232 12.38 16.86 -5.17
C GLY A 232 12.31 16.39 -6.62
N ALA A 233 12.45 15.10 -6.84
CA ALA A 233 12.37 14.51 -8.17
C ALA A 233 10.94 14.55 -8.71
N ASN A 234 10.81 14.82 -10.01
CA ASN A 234 9.52 14.67 -10.69
C ASN A 234 9.16 13.18 -10.78
N PRO A 235 8.02 12.73 -10.22
CA PRO A 235 7.62 11.32 -10.28
C PRO A 235 7.26 10.87 -11.71
N TRP A 236 7.00 11.82 -12.63
CA TRP A 236 6.56 11.55 -14.00
C TRP A 236 7.48 12.14 -15.06
N PRO A 237 8.80 11.90 -15.04
CA PRO A 237 9.76 12.62 -15.90
C PRO A 237 9.57 12.37 -17.41
N ASN A 238 8.87 11.27 -17.75
CA ASN A 238 8.63 10.84 -19.14
C ASN A 238 7.15 10.79 -19.51
N SER A 239 6.27 11.32 -18.67
CA SER A 239 4.84 11.40 -18.94
C SER A 239 4.44 12.77 -19.48
N THR A 240 3.46 12.80 -20.36
CA THR A 240 2.78 14.03 -20.78
C THR A 240 1.63 14.39 -19.83
N TYR A 241 1.28 13.49 -18.92
CA TYR A 241 0.25 13.68 -17.92
C TYR A 241 0.83 14.29 -16.65
N THR A 242 0.09 15.16 -16.00
CA THR A 242 0.58 16.00 -14.91
C THR A 242 -0.09 15.74 -13.56
N THR A 243 -1.16 14.97 -13.55
CA THR A 243 -1.90 14.63 -12.32
C THR A 243 -1.75 13.16 -11.96
N VAL A 244 -2.00 12.84 -10.69
CA VAL A 244 -2.04 11.46 -10.19
C VAL A 244 -3.08 10.64 -10.97
N ALA A 245 -4.30 11.17 -11.14
CA ALA A 245 -5.38 10.47 -11.84
C ALA A 245 -5.07 10.25 -13.33
N GLU A 246 -4.47 11.21 -14.01
CA GLU A 246 -4.13 11.06 -15.43
C GLU A 246 -3.07 9.98 -15.66
N ASN A 247 -2.07 9.87 -14.76
CA ASN A 247 -1.07 8.81 -14.80
C ASN A 247 -1.63 7.47 -14.29
N ALA A 248 -2.53 7.49 -13.34
CA ALA A 248 -3.27 6.35 -12.78
C ALA A 248 -2.38 5.13 -12.49
N CYS A 249 -2.51 4.00 -13.18
CA CYS A 249 -1.65 2.82 -13.00
C CYS A 249 -0.17 3.15 -13.23
N GLY A 250 0.13 4.07 -14.15
CA GLY A 250 1.49 4.52 -14.47
C GLY A 250 2.22 5.25 -13.34
N ASN A 251 1.53 5.60 -12.24
CA ASN A 251 2.20 6.11 -11.04
C ASN A 251 3.15 5.08 -10.42
N CYS A 252 2.80 3.79 -10.51
CA CYS A 252 3.53 2.70 -9.87
C CYS A 252 4.00 1.62 -10.85
N HIS A 253 3.32 1.45 -12.00
CA HIS A 253 3.57 0.39 -12.96
C HIS A 253 4.07 0.94 -14.30
N VAL A 254 4.97 0.20 -14.92
CA VAL A 254 5.44 0.48 -16.28
C VAL A 254 5.43 -0.79 -17.13
N PRO A 255 4.83 -0.77 -18.34
CA PRO A 255 4.66 -1.99 -19.12
C PRO A 255 5.95 -2.48 -19.82
N HIS A 256 7.02 -1.67 -19.83
CA HIS A 256 8.29 -2.00 -20.49
C HIS A 256 9.45 -1.50 -19.66
N SER A 257 10.49 -2.33 -19.56
CA SER A 257 11.72 -2.04 -18.81
C SER A 257 11.42 -1.63 -17.37
N ALA A 258 10.65 -2.42 -16.67
CA ALA A 258 10.27 -2.18 -15.28
C ALA A 258 11.49 -2.31 -14.37
N GLY A 259 11.68 -1.36 -13.47
CA GLY A 259 12.75 -1.43 -12.46
C GLY A 259 12.54 -2.56 -11.46
N GLY A 260 11.27 -2.89 -11.17
CA GLY A 260 10.86 -4.06 -10.40
C GLY A 260 10.09 -5.06 -11.25
N HIS A 261 10.68 -6.20 -11.54
CA HIS A 261 10.12 -7.20 -12.45
C HIS A 261 8.80 -7.76 -11.94
N GLN A 262 8.71 -8.08 -10.65
CA GLN A 262 7.46 -8.51 -10.05
C GLN A 262 6.39 -7.43 -10.19
N ARG A 263 5.28 -7.76 -10.85
CA ARG A 263 4.14 -6.86 -11.09
C ARG A 263 4.48 -5.59 -11.89
N LEU A 264 5.65 -5.56 -12.56
CA LEU A 264 6.12 -4.46 -13.42
C LEU A 264 6.12 -3.10 -12.69
N MET A 265 6.71 -3.06 -11.51
CA MET A 265 6.82 -1.84 -10.73
C MET A 265 7.85 -0.88 -11.33
N ASN A 266 7.64 0.43 -11.16
CA ASN A 266 8.59 1.45 -11.63
C ASN A 266 9.97 1.28 -10.99
N TYR A 267 10.03 0.86 -9.72
CA TYR A 267 11.25 0.66 -8.95
C TYR A 267 11.29 -0.75 -8.35
N ALA A 268 12.51 -1.29 -8.19
CA ALA A 268 12.73 -2.62 -7.63
C ALA A 268 12.38 -2.71 -6.14
N ILE A 269 12.54 -1.60 -5.42
CA ILE A 269 12.27 -1.48 -3.99
C ILE A 269 10.86 -0.90 -3.83
N GLU A 270 10.03 -1.52 -2.98
CA GLU A 270 8.61 -1.16 -2.89
C GLU A 270 8.38 0.28 -2.46
N GLU A 271 9.03 0.72 -1.38
CA GLU A 271 8.83 2.06 -0.84
C GLU A 271 9.21 3.16 -1.82
N ASP A 272 10.15 2.94 -2.75
CA ASP A 272 10.52 3.92 -3.77
C ASP A 272 9.34 4.23 -4.70
N ASN A 273 8.46 3.25 -4.95
CA ASN A 273 7.23 3.46 -5.71
C ASN A 273 6.24 4.37 -4.96
N CYS A 274 6.20 4.29 -3.65
CA CYS A 274 5.35 5.10 -2.80
C CYS A 274 5.97 6.47 -2.52
N LEU A 275 7.24 6.51 -2.13
CA LEU A 275 7.97 7.72 -1.74
C LEU A 275 8.25 8.65 -2.92
N ALA A 276 8.16 8.17 -4.17
CA ALA A 276 8.17 9.03 -5.34
C ALA A 276 7.14 10.18 -5.25
N CYS A 277 6.02 9.96 -4.54
CA CYS A 277 4.94 10.93 -4.35
C CYS A 277 4.66 11.28 -2.87
N HIS A 278 4.96 10.37 -1.93
CA HIS A 278 4.62 10.51 -0.50
C HIS A 278 5.73 11.15 0.35
N THR A 279 6.57 11.99 -0.25
CA THR A 279 7.56 12.83 0.43
C THR A 279 7.12 14.31 0.59
N GLY A 280 5.83 14.60 0.38
CA GLY A 280 5.29 15.96 0.42
C GLY A 280 5.41 16.71 -0.92
N ASN A 281 5.88 16.03 -1.97
CA ASN A 281 6.07 16.60 -3.31
C ASN A 281 4.82 16.49 -4.21
N VAL A 282 3.95 15.51 -3.95
CA VAL A 282 2.62 15.31 -4.57
C VAL A 282 1.57 15.09 -3.49
N ALA A 283 1.75 14.06 -2.67
CA ALA A 283 0.93 13.87 -1.46
C ALA A 283 1.23 14.97 -0.44
N SER A 284 0.20 15.44 0.28
CA SER A 284 0.35 16.58 1.21
C SER A 284 1.12 16.25 2.48
N LYS A 285 1.26 14.98 2.83
CA LYS A 285 2.01 14.52 4.01
C LYS A 285 3.32 13.89 3.57
N ASN A 286 4.39 14.15 4.33
CA ASN A 286 5.72 13.62 4.10
C ASN A 286 5.94 12.36 4.95
N ILE A 287 5.65 11.19 4.38
CA ILE A 287 5.90 9.90 5.03
C ILE A 287 7.40 9.63 5.15
N GLY A 288 8.19 10.03 4.13
CA GLY A 288 9.63 9.83 4.15
C GLY A 288 10.31 10.45 5.38
N ALA A 289 9.83 11.61 5.87
CA ALA A 289 10.34 12.22 7.09
C ALA A 289 10.04 11.39 8.34
N GLU A 290 8.88 10.72 8.38
CA GLU A 290 8.51 9.87 9.51
C GLU A 290 9.42 8.64 9.64
N LEU A 291 9.81 8.05 8.50
CA LEU A 291 10.68 6.88 8.46
C LEU A 291 12.12 7.17 8.95
N THR A 292 12.48 8.43 9.15
CA THR A 292 13.79 8.83 9.71
C THR A 292 13.80 8.99 11.23
N LYS A 293 12.66 8.86 11.89
CA LYS A 293 12.53 8.99 13.34
C LYS A 293 13.16 7.78 14.08
N SER A 294 13.38 7.92 15.39
CA SER A 294 14.11 6.92 16.18
C SER A 294 13.34 5.61 16.39
N ARG A 295 12.04 5.61 16.21
CA ARG A 295 11.15 4.46 16.33
C ARG A 295 10.18 4.46 15.15
N GLY A 296 9.92 3.30 14.54
CA GLY A 296 9.02 3.21 13.39
C GLY A 296 8.91 1.78 12.86
N HIS A 297 7.99 1.61 11.95
CA HIS A 297 8.01 0.49 11.03
C HIS A 297 8.96 0.84 9.89
N PHE A 298 10.22 0.40 10.00
CA PHE A 298 11.30 0.77 9.08
C PHE A 298 11.23 -0.06 7.80
N VAL A 299 10.29 0.26 6.92
CA VAL A 299 10.12 -0.39 5.61
C VAL A 299 11.41 -0.39 4.80
N GLN A 300 12.26 0.63 4.94
CA GLN A 300 13.55 0.77 4.27
C GLN A 300 14.60 -0.31 4.66
N ASN A 301 14.34 -1.12 5.67
CA ASN A 301 15.22 -2.22 6.04
C ASN A 301 15.03 -3.48 5.17
N TYR A 302 13.99 -3.50 4.37
CA TYR A 302 13.72 -4.58 3.43
C TYR A 302 13.93 -4.09 1.99
N MET A 303 14.70 -4.82 1.21
CA MET A 303 15.12 -4.42 -0.15
C MET A 303 14.34 -5.18 -1.22
N GLY A 304 13.13 -5.61 -0.92
CA GLY A 304 12.27 -6.40 -1.79
C GLY A 304 11.00 -5.67 -2.24
N GLN A 305 10.08 -6.46 -2.71
CA GLN A 305 8.71 -6.04 -3.02
C GLN A 305 7.75 -6.94 -2.24
N HIS A 306 6.73 -6.35 -1.66
CA HIS A 306 5.67 -7.10 -0.98
C HIS A 306 5.12 -8.23 -1.86
N ASP A 307 5.03 -9.43 -1.31
CA ASP A 307 4.36 -10.55 -1.97
C ASP A 307 2.91 -10.67 -1.45
N PRO A 308 1.89 -10.39 -2.27
CA PRO A 308 0.49 -10.53 -1.85
C PRO A 308 0.09 -11.95 -1.43
N ALA A 309 0.93 -12.96 -1.74
CA ALA A 309 0.73 -14.35 -1.33
C ALA A 309 1.38 -14.68 0.02
N GLU A 310 1.97 -13.70 0.72
CA GLU A 310 2.54 -13.91 2.05
C GLU A 310 1.53 -14.47 3.03
N ASN A 311 2.01 -15.44 3.82
CA ASN A 311 1.18 -16.18 4.74
C ASN A 311 1.47 -15.75 6.18
N PHE A 312 0.52 -15.08 6.81
CA PHE A 312 0.57 -14.67 8.21
C PHE A 312 0.08 -15.77 9.18
N VAL A 313 0.25 -17.03 8.82
CA VAL A 313 0.00 -18.16 9.73
C VAL A 313 1.10 -18.20 10.79
N LEU A 314 0.75 -18.67 11.98
CA LEU A 314 1.66 -18.75 13.14
C LEU A 314 3.05 -19.31 12.79
N GLY A 315 4.08 -18.51 13.08
CA GLY A 315 5.48 -18.85 12.85
C GLY A 315 5.97 -18.74 11.39
N ALA A 316 5.10 -18.34 10.46
CA ALA A 316 5.43 -18.21 9.03
C ALA A 316 5.41 -16.76 8.53
N ALA A 317 5.05 -15.81 9.39
CA ALA A 317 5.07 -14.40 9.00
C ALA A 317 6.47 -13.93 8.63
N PRO A 318 6.60 -13.12 7.58
CA PRO A 318 7.87 -12.51 7.22
C PRO A 318 8.36 -11.59 8.35
N LYS A 319 9.68 -11.51 8.53
CA LYS A 319 10.30 -10.64 9.54
C LYS A 319 10.69 -9.27 8.94
N HIS A 320 9.85 -8.73 8.10
CA HIS A 320 9.97 -7.40 7.52
C HIS A 320 8.62 -6.70 7.57
N VAL A 321 8.59 -5.43 7.23
CA VAL A 321 7.38 -4.64 7.07
C VAL A 321 7.51 -3.81 5.80
N GLU A 322 6.44 -3.74 5.03
CA GLU A 322 6.34 -2.97 3.80
C GLU A 322 5.09 -2.07 3.82
N CYS A 323 5.04 -1.08 2.94
CA CYS A 323 3.88 -0.19 2.86
C CYS A 323 2.59 -0.96 2.56
N ALA A 324 2.68 -1.98 1.71
CA ALA A 324 1.54 -2.79 1.30
C ALA A 324 1.03 -3.74 2.39
N ASP A 325 1.77 -3.97 3.47
CA ASP A 325 1.26 -4.70 4.64
C ASP A 325 0.10 -3.97 5.31
N CYS A 326 0.12 -2.64 5.28
CA CYS A 326 -0.88 -1.80 5.95
C CYS A 326 -1.74 -1.00 4.97
N HIS A 327 -1.33 -0.88 3.69
CA HIS A 327 -2.03 -0.08 2.69
C HIS A 327 -2.29 -0.87 1.40
N ASN A 328 -3.49 -0.71 0.83
CA ASN A 328 -3.79 -1.21 -0.50
C ASN A 328 -3.94 -0.02 -1.47
N ALA A 329 -2.92 0.22 -2.29
CA ALA A 329 -2.90 1.35 -3.23
C ALA A 329 -4.06 1.33 -4.25
N HIS A 330 -4.64 0.16 -4.52
CA HIS A 330 -5.78 0.03 -5.43
C HIS A 330 -7.13 0.37 -4.80
N GLN A 331 -7.21 0.48 -3.46
CA GLN A 331 -8.47 0.74 -2.74
C GLN A 331 -8.39 1.92 -1.77
N SER A 332 -7.18 2.34 -1.37
CA SER A 332 -7.01 3.43 -0.40
C SER A 332 -7.60 4.75 -0.90
N ASN A 333 -8.32 5.43 -0.03
CA ASN A 333 -9.00 6.68 -0.32
C ASN A 333 -9.03 7.61 0.89
N VAL A 334 -9.63 8.79 0.74
CA VAL A 334 -9.68 9.83 1.79
C VAL A 334 -10.90 9.75 2.71
N THR A 335 -11.70 8.69 2.61
CA THR A 335 -12.90 8.55 3.46
C THR A 335 -12.48 8.40 4.93
N PRO A 336 -12.97 9.23 5.83
CA PRO A 336 -12.72 9.07 7.26
C PRO A 336 -13.21 7.73 7.78
N SER A 337 -12.63 7.26 8.89
CA SER A 337 -13.21 6.11 9.61
C SER A 337 -14.66 6.41 9.99
N PRO A 338 -15.58 5.43 9.83
CA PRO A 338 -16.96 5.56 10.33
C PRO A 338 -17.05 5.73 11.85
N GLY A 339 -16.01 5.38 12.58
CA GLY A 339 -15.88 5.47 14.03
C GLY A 339 -14.79 4.52 14.53
N VAL A 340 -14.07 4.93 15.57
CA VAL A 340 -13.01 4.12 16.19
C VAL A 340 -13.61 2.81 16.74
N PRO A 341 -12.98 1.66 16.50
CA PRO A 341 -11.72 1.37 15.84
C PRO A 341 -11.86 0.89 14.38
N MET A 342 -12.91 1.26 13.67
CA MET A 342 -13.10 0.85 12.27
C MET A 342 -12.02 1.48 11.37
N VAL A 343 -11.60 0.74 10.36
CA VAL A 343 -10.59 1.21 9.41
C VAL A 343 -11.05 2.48 8.68
N SER A 344 -10.13 3.38 8.43
CA SER A 344 -10.33 4.54 7.56
C SER A 344 -10.13 4.16 6.08
N GLY A 345 -10.54 5.04 5.18
CA GLY A 345 -10.32 4.84 3.74
C GLY A 345 -8.85 4.64 3.36
N SER A 346 -7.90 5.20 4.12
CA SER A 346 -6.47 4.97 3.89
C SER A 346 -6.03 3.52 4.10
N LEU A 347 -6.80 2.74 4.87
CA LEU A 347 -6.59 1.32 5.15
C LEU A 347 -7.59 0.42 4.42
N ALA A 348 -8.41 0.98 3.52
CA ALA A 348 -9.40 0.22 2.79
C ALA A 348 -8.78 -0.88 1.94
N GLY A 349 -9.38 -2.07 1.95
CA GLY A 349 -8.97 -3.21 1.14
C GLY A 349 -7.73 -3.96 1.61
N VAL A 350 -7.25 -3.67 2.83
CA VAL A 350 -6.13 -4.39 3.44
C VAL A 350 -6.62 -5.68 4.08
N SER A 351 -5.85 -6.75 3.94
CA SER A 351 -6.10 -8.02 4.63
C SER A 351 -5.81 -7.92 6.13
N GLY A 352 -6.35 -8.83 6.91
CA GLY A 352 -6.16 -8.83 8.36
C GLY A 352 -6.23 -10.24 8.97
N ILE A 353 -6.05 -10.29 10.28
CA ILE A 353 -6.31 -11.44 11.12
C ILE A 353 -7.45 -11.04 12.09
N ASP A 354 -8.52 -11.81 12.12
CA ASP A 354 -9.66 -11.54 13.00
C ASP A 354 -9.40 -11.91 14.47
N ALA A 355 -10.37 -11.63 15.33
CA ALA A 355 -10.31 -11.97 16.76
C ALA A 355 -10.18 -13.48 17.04
N ALA A 356 -10.58 -14.34 16.10
CA ALA A 356 -10.42 -15.80 16.19
C ALA A 356 -9.06 -16.30 15.67
N GLY A 357 -8.20 -15.41 15.17
CA GLY A 357 -6.91 -15.77 14.58
C GLY A 357 -7.01 -16.26 13.14
N GLN A 358 -8.11 -15.96 12.44
CA GLN A 358 -8.31 -16.37 11.06
C GLN A 358 -7.96 -15.24 10.10
N ALA A 359 -7.33 -15.59 8.96
CA ALA A 359 -7.06 -14.64 7.90
C ALA A 359 -8.38 -14.16 7.25
N ILE A 360 -8.48 -12.85 7.07
CA ILE A 360 -9.61 -12.18 6.41
C ILE A 360 -9.12 -11.37 5.22
N LYS A 361 -9.87 -11.39 4.12
CA LYS A 361 -9.51 -10.69 2.89
C LYS A 361 -9.47 -9.18 3.08
N TYR A 362 -10.39 -8.62 3.87
CA TYR A 362 -10.49 -7.19 4.13
C TYR A 362 -10.74 -6.93 5.62
N ALA A 363 -9.82 -6.26 6.26
CA ALA A 363 -9.96 -5.84 7.64
C ALA A 363 -11.09 -4.81 7.77
N GLN A 364 -11.90 -4.94 8.81
CA GLN A 364 -12.95 -4.00 9.19
C GLN A 364 -12.50 -3.11 10.35
N TYR A 365 -11.65 -3.64 11.21
CA TYR A 365 -11.10 -2.95 12.37
C TYR A 365 -9.59 -2.81 12.25
N GLU A 366 -9.05 -1.71 12.79
CA GLU A 366 -7.64 -1.38 12.69
C GLU A 366 -6.74 -2.46 13.32
N GLN A 367 -7.14 -3.00 14.48
CA GLN A 367 -6.36 -4.04 15.16
C GLN A 367 -6.22 -5.32 14.32
N GLU A 368 -7.14 -5.63 13.41
CA GLU A 368 -7.06 -6.80 12.55
C GLU A 368 -5.87 -6.74 11.59
N ILE A 369 -5.47 -5.52 11.17
CA ILE A 369 -4.26 -5.29 10.38
C ILE A 369 -3.03 -5.53 11.25
N CYS A 370 -3.02 -5.01 12.47
CA CYS A 370 -1.89 -5.14 13.41
C CYS A 370 -1.67 -6.61 13.84
N TYR A 371 -2.74 -7.37 13.99
CA TYR A 371 -2.69 -8.78 14.39
C TYR A 371 -1.99 -9.68 13.37
N LYS A 372 -1.80 -9.27 12.12
CA LYS A 372 -0.99 -10.02 11.16
C LYS A 372 0.41 -10.33 11.71
N CYS A 373 1.02 -9.34 12.34
CA CYS A 373 2.38 -9.45 12.86
C CYS A 373 2.42 -9.46 14.41
N HIS A 374 1.59 -8.65 15.08
CA HIS A 374 1.58 -8.50 16.54
C HIS A 374 0.62 -9.46 17.26
N GLY A 375 -0.08 -10.31 16.54
CA GLY A 375 -0.92 -11.38 17.06
C GLY A 375 -0.16 -12.68 17.29
N ASP A 376 -0.66 -13.76 16.69
CA ASP A 376 -0.12 -15.12 16.86
C ASP A 376 1.31 -15.28 16.30
N ASN A 377 1.76 -14.45 15.37
CA ASN A 377 3.12 -14.47 14.83
C ASN A 377 4.18 -13.95 15.78
N ASN A 378 3.81 -13.06 16.67
CA ASN A 378 4.66 -12.53 17.72
C ASN A 378 6.04 -12.07 17.24
N VAL A 379 6.06 -11.09 16.35
CA VAL A 379 7.30 -10.47 15.83
C VAL A 379 7.86 -9.39 16.78
N SER A 380 7.35 -9.30 18.01
CA SER A 380 7.75 -8.31 19.00
C SER A 380 9.23 -8.44 19.34
N SER A 381 9.92 -7.31 19.41
CA SER A 381 11.26 -7.20 19.94
C SER A 381 11.25 -7.32 21.48
N SER A 382 12.42 -7.45 22.10
CA SER A 382 12.59 -7.53 23.54
C SER A 382 11.80 -6.46 24.29
N LEU A 383 10.95 -6.88 25.25
CA LEU A 383 10.21 -5.99 26.13
C LEU A 383 11.16 -5.35 27.15
N SER A 384 11.06 -4.04 27.36
CA SER A 384 11.79 -3.34 28.43
C SER A 384 11.08 -3.47 29.79
N ILE A 385 9.82 -3.90 29.80
CA ILE A 385 9.02 -4.16 31.00
C ILE A 385 8.85 -5.67 31.10
N THR A 386 9.25 -6.23 32.25
CA THR A 386 9.09 -7.67 32.52
C THR A 386 7.82 -7.88 33.33
N ARG A 387 6.77 -8.34 32.67
CA ARG A 387 5.48 -8.57 33.30
C ARG A 387 5.45 -9.85 34.13
N GLN A 388 4.72 -9.81 35.24
CA GLN A 388 4.41 -11.00 36.05
C GLN A 388 3.68 -12.07 35.21
N ILE A 389 2.71 -11.65 34.41
CA ILE A 389 2.05 -12.45 33.40
C ILE A 389 2.53 -11.96 32.04
N ALA A 390 3.42 -12.72 31.41
CA ALA A 390 3.97 -12.38 30.11
C ALA A 390 3.04 -12.93 29.01
N GLN A 391 2.45 -12.05 28.24
CA GLN A 391 1.75 -12.35 27.01
C GLN A 391 2.29 -11.46 25.89
N LEU A 392 2.70 -12.06 24.79
CA LEU A 392 3.27 -11.34 23.64
C LEU A 392 2.30 -11.28 22.44
N ASN A 393 1.24 -12.04 22.51
CA ASN A 393 0.18 -12.04 21.50
C ASN A 393 -0.86 -10.96 21.82
N THR A 394 -0.81 -9.82 21.13
CA THR A 394 -1.72 -8.70 21.40
C THR A 394 -3.18 -9.05 21.19
N ARG A 395 -3.48 -10.00 20.29
CA ARG A 395 -4.85 -10.50 20.10
C ARG A 395 -5.40 -11.14 21.37
N LEU A 396 -4.56 -11.88 22.10
CA LEU A 396 -4.94 -12.49 23.38
C LEU A 396 -4.96 -11.47 24.52
N GLU A 397 -4.11 -10.43 24.48
CA GLU A 397 -4.14 -9.34 25.46
C GLU A 397 -5.40 -8.50 25.36
N PHE A 398 -5.93 -8.28 24.14
CA PHE A 398 -7.15 -7.49 23.91
C PHE A 398 -8.42 -8.32 23.80
N ASP A 399 -8.38 -9.64 24.09
CA ASP A 399 -9.58 -10.50 24.05
C ASP A 399 -10.65 -9.95 25.01
N PRO A 400 -11.89 -9.73 24.53
CA PRO A 400 -12.99 -9.24 25.36
C PRO A 400 -13.39 -10.18 26.52
N GLY A 401 -12.97 -11.45 26.49
CA GLY A 401 -13.11 -12.40 27.59
C GLY A 401 -12.08 -12.24 28.73
N ASN A 402 -11.15 -11.33 28.61
CA ASN A 402 -10.10 -11.09 29.60
C ASN A 402 -10.62 -10.44 30.88
N PRO A 403 -9.95 -10.65 32.03
CA PRO A 403 -10.30 -9.98 33.29
C PRO A 403 -10.17 -8.46 33.21
N SER A 404 -9.27 -7.94 32.42
CA SER A 404 -9.14 -6.51 32.10
C SER A 404 -8.32 -6.29 30.83
N PHE A 405 -8.68 -5.28 30.05
CA PHE A 405 -7.99 -4.85 28.83
C PHE A 405 -8.39 -3.41 28.48
N HIS A 406 -7.55 -2.67 27.77
CA HIS A 406 -7.98 -1.43 27.12
C HIS A 406 -8.93 -1.77 25.96
N PRO A 407 -9.98 -0.94 25.72
CA PRO A 407 -11.13 -1.31 24.89
C PRO A 407 -10.84 -1.23 23.38
N VAL A 408 -9.84 -1.98 22.89
CA VAL A 408 -9.47 -2.06 21.48
C VAL A 408 -10.40 -3.06 20.75
N ALA A 409 -10.42 -4.31 21.18
CA ALA A 409 -11.22 -5.35 20.51
C ALA A 409 -12.68 -5.41 21.00
N GLY A 410 -12.99 -4.83 22.14
CA GLY A 410 -14.33 -4.78 22.73
C GLY A 410 -14.50 -3.63 23.69
N ILE A 411 -15.69 -3.50 24.28
CA ILE A 411 -15.94 -2.56 25.39
C ILE A 411 -15.22 -3.06 26.64
N GLY A 412 -14.54 -2.15 27.35
CA GLY A 412 -13.79 -2.49 28.56
C GLY A 412 -14.66 -3.08 29.67
N VAL A 413 -14.07 -3.98 30.44
CA VAL A 413 -14.77 -4.70 31.54
C VAL A 413 -15.09 -3.78 32.72
N ASN A 414 -14.21 -2.81 33.00
CA ASN A 414 -14.38 -1.91 34.15
C ASN A 414 -15.33 -0.76 33.83
N GLN A 415 -16.50 -0.75 34.49
CA GLN A 415 -17.51 0.30 34.33
C GLN A 415 -17.33 1.51 35.28
N ASN A 416 -16.30 1.47 36.13
CA ASN A 416 -16.00 2.57 37.07
C ASN A 416 -14.60 3.10 36.82
N VAL A 417 -14.46 4.11 35.95
CA VAL A 417 -13.21 4.80 35.62
C VAL A 417 -13.41 6.32 35.74
N PRO A 418 -13.44 6.85 36.98
CA PRO A 418 -13.78 8.27 37.23
C PRO A 418 -12.75 9.25 36.67
N SER A 419 -11.58 8.76 36.26
CA SER A 419 -10.54 9.58 35.64
C SER A 419 -10.74 9.84 34.15
N LEU A 420 -11.71 9.21 33.46
CA LEU A 420 -11.88 9.43 32.02
C LEU A 420 -12.23 10.88 31.71
N LEU A 421 -11.53 11.44 30.75
CA LEU A 421 -11.77 12.78 30.20
C LEU A 421 -12.84 12.70 29.07
N SER A 422 -13.74 13.68 29.02
CA SER A 422 -14.64 13.82 27.87
C SER A 422 -13.81 14.00 26.59
N PRO A 423 -14.19 13.34 25.45
CA PRO A 423 -15.46 12.64 25.21
C PRO A 423 -15.47 11.14 25.61
N TYR A 424 -14.41 10.62 26.22
CA TYR A 424 -14.31 9.20 26.53
C TYR A 424 -15.24 8.79 27.68
N THR A 425 -15.82 7.61 27.55
CA THR A 425 -16.67 6.96 28.54
C THR A 425 -16.25 5.49 28.69
N THR A 426 -16.79 4.79 29.66
CA THR A 426 -16.57 3.33 29.82
C THR A 426 -17.14 2.48 28.66
N LEU A 427 -17.92 3.08 27.77
CA LEU A 427 -18.42 2.45 26.54
C LEU A 427 -17.60 2.82 25.29
N SER A 428 -16.64 3.71 25.41
CA SER A 428 -15.78 4.09 24.28
C SER A 428 -14.86 2.95 23.90
N ARG A 429 -14.62 2.82 22.61
CA ARG A 429 -13.54 1.98 22.07
C ARG A 429 -12.39 2.88 21.61
N ILE A 430 -11.20 2.31 21.56
CA ILE A 430 -9.98 2.97 21.09
C ILE A 430 -9.32 2.12 20.01
N ALA A 431 -8.44 2.72 19.23
CA ALA A 431 -7.62 2.07 18.22
C ALA A 431 -6.17 1.89 18.71
N CYS A 432 -5.44 0.99 18.10
CA CYS A 432 -4.00 0.85 18.34
C CYS A 432 -3.29 2.19 18.09
N THR A 433 -3.72 2.93 17.06
CA THR A 433 -3.15 4.22 16.69
C THR A 433 -3.54 5.39 17.59
N ASP A 434 -4.43 5.22 18.55
CA ASP A 434 -4.63 6.23 19.61
C ASP A 434 -3.42 6.33 20.54
N CYS A 435 -2.65 5.23 20.65
CA CYS A 435 -1.41 5.16 21.42
C CYS A 435 -0.17 5.09 20.54
N HIS A 436 -0.15 4.18 19.54
CA HIS A 436 0.97 3.95 18.63
C HIS A 436 0.79 4.79 17.36
N ASN A 437 1.45 5.94 17.32
CA ASN A 437 1.23 6.93 16.27
C ASN A 437 2.44 7.85 16.12
N ASN A 438 2.40 8.68 15.11
CA ASN A 438 3.29 9.82 14.95
C ASN A 438 3.23 10.77 16.16
N ASP A 439 4.38 11.18 16.64
CA ASP A 439 4.54 12.17 17.71
C ASP A 439 4.26 13.63 17.27
N ASP A 440 4.20 13.89 15.97
CA ASP A 440 3.77 15.16 15.40
C ASP A 440 2.26 15.13 15.08
N VAL A 441 1.48 15.92 15.81
CA VAL A 441 0.02 16.04 15.60
C VAL A 441 -0.36 16.58 14.22
N SER A 442 0.55 17.32 13.57
CA SER A 442 0.37 17.86 12.22
C SER A 442 0.84 16.90 11.13
N GLY A 443 1.60 15.89 11.49
CA GLY A 443 2.17 14.89 10.60
C GLY A 443 1.14 13.89 10.06
N PRO A 444 1.58 12.91 9.29
CA PRO A 444 0.74 11.79 8.86
C PRO A 444 0.38 10.93 10.07
N LYS A 445 -0.89 10.54 10.16
CA LYS A 445 -1.36 9.61 11.20
C LYS A 445 -0.89 8.18 10.88
N GLY A 446 -0.75 7.38 11.92
CA GLY A 446 -0.35 5.98 11.83
C GLY A 446 1.06 5.73 12.38
N PRO A 447 1.44 4.46 12.57
CA PRO A 447 2.68 4.07 13.24
C PRO A 447 3.89 4.11 12.28
N HIS A 448 4.00 5.16 11.44
CA HIS A 448 5.12 5.31 10.50
C HIS A 448 6.42 5.64 11.21
N GLY A 449 6.38 6.57 12.17
CA GLY A 449 7.54 6.96 12.93
C GLY A 449 7.19 7.84 14.13
N SER A 450 7.97 7.71 15.22
CA SER A 450 7.89 8.53 16.42
C SER A 450 9.27 8.63 17.07
N ASN A 451 9.54 9.72 17.79
CA ASN A 451 10.70 9.84 18.65
C ASN A 451 10.45 9.33 20.08
N ASN A 452 9.21 9.06 20.42
CA ASN A 452 8.85 8.44 21.68
C ASN A 452 9.13 6.93 21.66
N ALA A 453 9.53 6.37 22.81
CA ALA A 453 9.71 4.92 22.97
C ALA A 453 8.41 4.18 22.57
N TYR A 454 8.54 2.94 22.12
CA TYR A 454 7.42 2.08 21.72
C TYR A 454 6.56 2.62 20.57
N LEU A 455 7.10 3.54 19.77
CA LEU A 455 6.37 4.18 18.67
C LEU A 455 5.09 4.89 19.15
N LEU A 456 5.17 5.58 20.29
CA LEU A 456 4.01 6.20 20.93
C LEU A 456 3.79 7.63 20.42
N ALA A 457 2.52 8.03 20.30
CA ALA A 457 2.11 9.38 19.93
C ALA A 457 2.56 10.44 20.95
N LYS A 458 2.71 10.03 22.22
CA LYS A 458 3.04 10.88 23.36
C LYS A 458 4.03 10.17 24.28
N ASN A 459 4.72 10.95 25.12
CA ASN A 459 5.67 10.38 26.06
C ASN A 459 5.00 9.49 27.10
N TYR A 460 5.62 8.36 27.38
CA TYR A 460 5.28 7.42 28.43
C TYR A 460 6.55 6.89 29.07
N THR A 461 6.91 7.42 30.23
CA THR A 461 8.09 7.01 30.98
C THR A 461 7.78 5.80 31.83
N THR A 462 8.56 4.73 31.66
CA THR A 462 8.42 3.45 32.38
C THR A 462 9.54 3.21 33.41
N ALA A 463 10.52 4.11 33.46
CA ALA A 463 11.63 4.01 34.41
C ALA A 463 11.16 4.23 35.85
N ASP A 464 11.67 3.42 36.77
CA ASP A 464 11.42 3.57 38.19
C ASP A 464 12.05 4.85 38.74
N ASN A 465 11.56 5.32 39.89
CA ASN A 465 12.00 6.57 40.55
C ASN A 465 11.86 7.81 39.64
N THR A 466 10.88 7.82 38.78
CA THR A 466 10.61 8.94 37.88
C THR A 466 9.71 9.98 38.57
N VAL A 467 10.16 11.24 38.58
CA VAL A 467 9.37 12.36 39.09
C VAL A 467 8.13 12.58 38.20
N GLU A 468 6.98 12.56 38.86
CA GLU A 468 5.69 12.77 38.16
C GLU A 468 5.59 14.18 37.61
N SER A 469 5.14 14.30 36.38
CA SER A 469 4.78 15.55 35.73
C SER A 469 3.73 15.32 34.62
N PRO A 470 3.06 16.37 34.13
CA PRO A 470 2.16 16.23 32.96
C PRO A 470 2.81 15.61 31.73
N LEU A 471 4.13 15.78 31.56
CA LEU A 471 4.88 15.26 30.42
C LEU A 471 5.39 13.83 30.64
N THR A 472 5.57 13.40 31.89
CA THR A 472 6.10 12.08 32.23
C THR A 472 5.17 10.96 31.74
N TYR A 473 3.87 11.16 31.92
CA TYR A 473 2.81 10.21 31.54
C TYR A 473 1.82 10.87 30.57
N GLU A 474 2.32 11.68 29.65
CA GLU A 474 1.50 12.45 28.71
C GLU A 474 0.54 11.56 27.94
N LEU A 475 0.98 10.36 27.52
CA LEU A 475 0.14 9.40 26.82
C LEU A 475 -1.11 9.04 27.63
N CYS A 476 -0.94 8.65 28.89
CA CYS A 476 -2.04 8.26 29.77
C CYS A 476 -2.97 9.43 30.04
N TYR A 477 -2.41 10.62 30.23
CA TYR A 477 -3.16 11.84 30.51
C TYR A 477 -3.92 12.40 29.30
N THR A 478 -3.74 11.84 28.13
CA THR A 478 -4.57 12.14 26.95
C THR A 478 -6.03 11.72 27.17
N CYS A 479 -6.26 10.62 27.90
CA CYS A 479 -7.59 10.06 28.15
C CYS A 479 -7.97 10.05 29.63
N HIS A 480 -6.97 10.06 30.53
CA HIS A 480 -7.17 10.02 31.98
C HIS A 480 -6.82 11.35 32.66
N SER A 481 -7.75 11.90 33.42
CA SER A 481 -7.54 13.13 34.18
C SER A 481 -6.45 12.96 35.22
N ARG A 482 -5.30 13.63 35.01
CA ARG A 482 -4.22 13.71 36.00
C ARG A 482 -4.72 14.18 37.35
N ALA A 483 -5.57 15.21 37.38
CA ALA A 483 -6.12 15.75 38.62
C ALA A 483 -6.96 14.70 39.39
N SER A 484 -7.78 13.93 38.69
CA SER A 484 -8.59 12.85 39.28
C SER A 484 -7.73 11.73 39.85
N LEU A 485 -6.70 11.32 39.10
CA LEU A 485 -5.76 10.28 39.57
C LEU A 485 -4.98 10.71 40.80
N LEU A 486 -4.40 11.90 40.78
CA LEU A 486 -3.62 12.43 41.92
C LEU A 486 -4.48 12.87 43.13
N ALA A 487 -5.79 13.08 42.89
CA ALA A 487 -6.77 13.26 43.98
C ALA A 487 -7.29 11.92 44.54
N ASN A 488 -6.75 10.79 44.09
CA ASN A 488 -7.11 9.44 44.54
C ASN A 488 -8.59 9.06 44.35
N GLN A 489 -9.24 9.61 43.27
CA GLN A 489 -10.66 9.36 43.04
C GLN A 489 -10.94 7.94 42.51
N SER A 490 -10.02 7.37 41.75
CA SER A 490 -10.14 6.01 41.21
C SER A 490 -9.53 4.93 42.12
N PHE A 491 -8.46 5.28 42.85
CA PHE A 491 -7.79 4.40 43.80
C PHE A 491 -7.12 5.25 44.88
N LYS A 492 -7.30 4.92 46.12
CA LYS A 492 -6.97 5.77 47.28
C LYS A 492 -5.47 6.07 47.47
N ALA A 493 -4.60 5.38 46.77
CA ALA A 493 -3.15 5.49 46.94
C ALA A 493 -2.40 5.90 45.66
N HIS A 494 -3.06 6.33 44.59
CA HIS A 494 -2.37 6.76 43.38
C HIS A 494 -1.36 7.88 43.67
N SER A 495 -1.76 8.92 44.40
CA SER A 495 -0.88 10.04 44.74
C SER A 495 0.36 9.59 45.48
N SER A 496 0.20 8.73 46.51
CA SER A 496 1.36 8.21 47.26
C SER A 496 2.32 7.43 46.37
N HIS A 497 1.82 6.51 45.55
CA HIS A 497 2.66 5.68 44.69
C HIS A 497 3.36 6.50 43.61
N ILE A 498 2.61 7.35 42.92
CA ILE A 498 3.12 8.07 41.73
C ILE A 498 3.99 9.28 42.14
N VAL A 499 3.55 10.06 43.14
CA VAL A 499 4.24 11.31 43.52
C VAL A 499 5.28 11.09 44.60
N THR A 500 4.91 10.38 45.69
CA THR A 500 5.82 10.23 46.85
C THR A 500 6.88 9.14 46.60
N TYR A 501 6.44 7.98 46.11
CA TYR A 501 7.33 6.84 45.86
C TYR A 501 7.82 6.74 44.42
N GLN A 502 7.36 7.66 43.54
CA GLN A 502 7.81 7.79 42.14
C GLN A 502 7.71 6.49 41.31
N ALA A 503 6.76 5.62 41.70
CA ALA A 503 6.48 4.39 40.95
C ALA A 503 5.76 4.74 39.63
N PRO A 504 6.28 4.30 38.48
CA PRO A 504 5.63 4.58 37.19
C PRO A 504 4.31 3.82 37.06
N CYS A 505 3.41 4.32 36.23
CA CYS A 505 2.12 3.64 35.95
C CYS A 505 2.34 2.20 35.52
N SER A 506 3.42 1.93 34.77
CA SER A 506 3.82 0.61 34.30
C SER A 506 4.23 -0.35 35.41
N ALA A 507 4.58 0.14 36.59
CA ALA A 507 4.93 -0.76 37.73
C ALA A 507 3.74 -1.67 38.08
N CYS A 508 2.50 -1.15 37.96
CA CYS A 508 1.29 -1.89 38.32
C CYS A 508 0.42 -2.25 37.09
N HIS A 509 0.36 -1.37 36.11
CA HIS A 509 -0.60 -1.50 35.00
C HIS A 509 0.06 -1.98 33.72
N ASP A 510 -0.59 -2.95 33.07
CA ASP A 510 -0.32 -3.35 31.70
C ASP A 510 -1.27 -2.59 30.76
N ALA A 511 -0.71 -1.80 29.85
CA ALA A 511 -1.49 -0.95 28.99
C ALA A 511 -2.31 -1.71 27.93
N HIS A 512 -1.97 -2.94 27.62
CA HIS A 512 -2.75 -3.75 26.68
C HIS A 512 -3.87 -4.50 27.40
N GLY A 513 -3.53 -5.39 28.31
CA GLY A 513 -4.50 -6.19 29.03
C GLY A 513 -3.87 -7.43 29.64
N VAL A 514 -4.67 -8.17 30.36
CA VAL A 514 -4.22 -9.40 31.04
C VAL A 514 -5.03 -10.59 30.52
N SER A 515 -4.35 -11.52 29.85
CA SER A 515 -5.00 -12.69 29.25
C SER A 515 -5.70 -13.57 30.31
N ASN A 516 -6.92 -14.00 30.01
CA ASN A 516 -7.70 -14.90 30.86
C ASN A 516 -7.09 -16.31 30.96
N THR A 517 -6.16 -16.67 30.10
CA THR A 517 -5.45 -17.94 30.16
C THR A 517 -4.49 -18.03 31.35
N GLN A 518 -4.08 -16.90 31.90
CA GLN A 518 -3.11 -16.79 32.99
C GLN A 518 -3.61 -15.90 34.15
N GLY A 519 -4.48 -14.93 33.84
CA GLY A 519 -5.03 -13.99 34.80
C GLY A 519 -6.46 -14.33 35.25
N ASN A 520 -6.96 -13.60 36.24
CA ASN A 520 -8.32 -13.73 36.77
C ASN A 520 -8.90 -12.38 37.20
N ALA A 521 -10.24 -12.29 37.30
CA ALA A 521 -10.97 -11.05 37.59
C ALA A 521 -10.77 -10.49 39.00
N VAL A 522 -10.22 -11.26 39.91
CA VAL A 522 -9.90 -10.83 41.29
C VAL A 522 -8.52 -10.17 41.32
N ASN A 523 -7.51 -10.83 40.77
CA ASN A 523 -6.12 -10.40 40.87
C ASN A 523 -5.69 -9.44 39.76
N ASN A 524 -6.32 -9.55 38.58
CA ASN A 524 -5.91 -8.80 37.39
C ASN A 524 -7.00 -7.84 36.88
N ALA A 525 -7.90 -7.43 37.78
CA ALA A 525 -8.80 -6.32 37.52
C ALA A 525 -7.98 -5.01 37.31
N HIS A 526 -8.55 -4.04 36.58
CA HIS A 526 -7.96 -2.72 36.41
C HIS A 526 -6.58 -2.72 35.70
N LEU A 527 -6.31 -3.69 34.85
CA LEU A 527 -5.04 -3.86 34.15
C LEU A 527 -3.85 -4.16 35.09
N ILE A 528 -4.10 -4.73 36.25
CA ILE A 528 -3.03 -5.07 37.17
C ILE A 528 -2.24 -6.26 36.65
N ASN A 529 -0.99 -5.99 36.29
CA ASN A 529 0.02 -6.95 35.86
C ASN A 529 1.41 -6.34 36.14
N PHE A 530 2.00 -6.70 37.28
CA PHE A 530 3.17 -6.02 37.81
C PHE A 530 4.40 -6.14 36.92
N ASP A 531 5.19 -5.07 36.85
CA ASP A 531 6.57 -5.10 36.38
C ASP A 531 7.47 -5.71 37.47
N VAL A 532 7.93 -6.94 37.25
CA VAL A 532 8.73 -7.66 38.23
C VAL A 532 10.16 -7.15 38.38
N ASN A 533 10.59 -6.17 37.59
CA ASN A 533 11.84 -5.44 37.82
C ASN A 533 11.68 -4.42 38.95
N ILE A 534 10.45 -3.95 39.20
CA ILE A 534 10.14 -2.92 40.20
C ILE A 534 9.42 -3.53 41.42
N VAL A 535 8.44 -4.39 41.16
CA VAL A 535 7.56 -4.98 42.17
C VAL A 535 7.94 -6.44 42.36
N GLN A 536 8.31 -6.81 43.56
CA GLN A 536 8.81 -8.12 43.93
C GLN A 536 7.81 -8.90 44.79
N PRO A 537 7.88 -10.24 44.84
CA PRO A 537 7.14 -11.01 45.81
C PRO A 537 7.47 -10.59 47.25
N ASP A 538 6.52 -10.71 48.16
CA ASP A 538 6.74 -10.54 49.60
C ASP A 538 7.55 -11.72 50.18
N SER A 539 7.81 -11.70 51.47
CA SER A 539 8.60 -12.73 52.17
C SER A 539 7.97 -14.13 52.17
N LEU A 540 6.69 -14.23 51.81
CA LEU A 540 5.95 -15.47 51.62
C LEU A 540 5.84 -15.89 50.15
N GLY A 541 6.52 -15.20 49.24
CA GLY A 541 6.50 -15.48 47.82
C GLY A 541 5.22 -15.00 47.12
N ARG A 542 4.41 -14.13 47.73
CA ARG A 542 3.16 -13.64 47.16
C ARG A 542 3.42 -12.39 46.34
N LEU A 543 2.86 -12.36 45.12
CA LEU A 543 2.85 -11.20 44.25
C LEU A 543 1.49 -11.13 43.55
N TYR A 544 0.52 -10.43 44.12
CA TYR A 544 -0.78 -10.21 43.52
C TYR A 544 -1.55 -9.05 44.17
N PHE A 545 -2.50 -8.52 43.41
CA PHE A 545 -3.54 -7.62 43.89
C PHE A 545 -4.83 -8.45 44.10
N GLU A 546 -5.61 -8.12 45.14
CA GLU A 546 -6.92 -8.69 45.42
C GLU A 546 -7.98 -7.59 45.39
N LYS A 547 -8.85 -7.60 44.38
CA LYS A 547 -10.00 -6.69 44.28
C LYS A 547 -11.03 -7.05 45.35
N ILE A 548 -11.39 -6.10 46.20
CA ILE A 548 -12.41 -6.28 47.25
C ILE A 548 -13.65 -5.42 47.02
N GLY A 549 -13.60 -4.43 46.11
CA GLY A 549 -14.73 -3.56 45.80
C GLY A 549 -14.36 -2.47 44.79
N PRO A 550 -15.30 -1.58 44.46
CA PRO A 550 -15.02 -0.43 43.60
C PRO A 550 -13.95 0.49 44.27
N GLY A 551 -12.86 0.76 43.54
CA GLY A 551 -11.75 1.58 44.00
C GLY A 551 -11.03 1.04 45.25
N SER A 552 -11.22 -0.23 45.60
CA SER A 552 -10.66 -0.84 46.82
C SER A 552 -10.03 -2.19 46.53
N GLY A 553 -8.91 -2.46 47.19
CA GLY A 553 -8.17 -3.70 47.02
C GLY A 553 -7.12 -3.93 48.08
N LYS A 554 -6.49 -5.08 48.03
CA LYS A 554 -5.36 -5.47 48.89
C LYS A 554 -4.17 -5.85 48.02
N CYS A 555 -2.99 -5.46 48.41
CA CYS A 555 -1.75 -5.85 47.75
C CYS A 555 -0.94 -6.80 48.61
N TYR A 556 -0.42 -7.84 48.00
CA TYR A 556 0.48 -8.83 48.58
C TYR A 556 1.78 -8.82 47.76
N LEU A 557 2.74 -7.99 48.16
CA LEU A 557 3.97 -7.74 47.41
C LEU A 557 5.02 -6.99 48.25
N ASN A 558 6.20 -6.83 47.69
CA ASN A 558 7.24 -5.92 48.15
C ASN A 558 7.59 -4.92 47.04
N CYS A 559 7.53 -3.64 47.35
CA CYS A 559 7.91 -2.58 46.42
C CYS A 559 8.77 -1.54 47.14
N HIS A 560 9.96 -1.23 46.61
CA HIS A 560 10.94 -0.31 47.20
C HIS A 560 11.28 -0.66 48.68
N GLY A 561 11.30 -1.95 49.05
CA GLY A 561 11.51 -2.42 50.42
C GLY A 561 10.29 -2.29 51.34
N ALA A 562 9.19 -1.71 50.85
CA ALA A 562 7.92 -1.68 51.58
C ALA A 562 7.15 -2.97 51.36
N ILE A 563 6.92 -3.71 52.46
CA ILE A 563 6.13 -4.94 52.43
C ILE A 563 4.64 -4.57 52.50
N HIS A 564 3.88 -5.04 51.51
CA HIS A 564 2.43 -4.99 51.50
C HIS A 564 1.88 -6.34 51.91
N ASP A 565 1.49 -6.45 53.18
CA ASP A 565 0.88 -7.65 53.75
C ASP A 565 -0.41 -7.25 54.50
N PRO A 566 -1.59 -7.47 53.94
CA PRO A 566 -2.87 -7.10 54.54
C PRO A 566 -3.13 -7.76 55.91
N VAL A 567 -2.45 -8.85 56.22
CA VAL A 567 -2.61 -9.56 57.52
C VAL A 567 -1.77 -8.89 58.58
N ASN A 568 -0.49 -8.63 58.28
CA ASN A 568 0.46 -8.12 59.27
C ASN A 568 0.69 -6.60 59.18
N ALA A 569 0.36 -5.97 58.04
CA ALA A 569 0.47 -4.53 57.80
C ALA A 569 -0.76 -3.96 57.08
N PRO A 570 -1.99 -4.09 57.63
CA PRO A 570 -3.24 -3.76 56.93
C PRO A 570 -3.32 -2.29 56.47
N LEU A 571 -2.78 -1.36 57.23
CA LEU A 571 -2.82 0.08 56.91
C LEU A 571 -1.97 0.46 55.68
N LYS A 572 -1.00 -0.38 55.30
CA LYS A 572 -0.14 -0.19 54.13
C LYS A 572 -0.53 -1.06 52.94
N SER A 573 -1.51 -1.90 53.09
CA SER A 573 -1.77 -2.99 52.14
C SER A 573 -3.23 -3.12 51.73
N THR A 574 -4.13 -2.38 52.38
CA THR A 574 -5.57 -2.34 52.09
C THR A 574 -5.99 -0.92 51.78
N TYR A 575 -6.63 -0.71 50.63
CA TYR A 575 -6.95 0.59 50.11
C TYR A 575 -8.44 0.75 49.84
#